data_45158a5ef5778ac2dec1aa0ac778d539
#
_entry.id   45158a5ef5778ac2dec1aa0ac778d539
#
_cell.length_a   1.000
_cell.length_b   1.000
_cell.length_c   1.000
_cell.angle_alpha   90.00
_cell.angle_beta   90.00
_cell.angle_gamma   90.00
#
_symmetry.space_group_name_H-M   'P 1'
#
loop_
_entity.id
_entity.type
_entity.pdbx_description
1 polymer ?
#
loop_
_entity_poly.entity_id
_entity_poly.type
_entity_poly.pdbx_seq_one_letter_code
_entity_poly.pdbx_strand_id
1 'polypeptide(L)'
;MGESELLRRLPERVWATPYAGGRFPGSRAVAERPGLADGANCQLFAYEVLRHFAIDVPAWRSSDLWADTVLTERVTHARPLDLVLYNSTGEAWGAHVGVVVGEGRVLHLSAEVGRPAVWDTADFAARDRYRTCLGFKRVL
;
A
#
# COMPACT_ATOMS: atom_id res chain seq x y z
N MET A 1 17.40 6.61 0.11
CA MET A 1 16.74 6.81 1.42
C MET A 1 16.57 5.46 2.08
N GLY A 2 17.00 5.31 3.31
CA GLY A 2 16.84 4.06 4.06
C GLY A 2 15.50 3.98 4.76
N GLU A 3 15.20 2.80 5.31
CA GLU A 3 13.94 2.54 6.02
C GLU A 3 13.71 3.52 7.17
N SER A 4 14.71 3.70 8.04
CA SER A 4 14.57 4.58 9.19
C SER A 4 14.25 6.02 8.82
N GLU A 5 14.91 6.54 7.79
CA GLU A 5 14.66 7.90 7.31
C GLU A 5 13.27 8.02 6.70
N LEU A 6 12.87 7.04 5.89
CA LEU A 6 11.54 7.01 5.27
C LEU A 6 10.45 7.05 6.35
N LEU A 7 10.55 6.17 7.33
CA LEU A 7 9.54 6.09 8.39
C LEU A 7 9.49 7.35 9.25
N ARG A 8 10.63 7.98 9.52
CA ARG A 8 10.67 9.22 10.30
C ARG A 8 10.04 10.40 9.58
N ARG A 9 10.02 10.39 8.24
CA ARG A 9 9.39 11.45 7.45
C ARG A 9 7.88 11.41 7.48
N LEU A 10 7.31 10.27 7.89
CA LEU A 10 5.86 10.14 7.97
C LEU A 10 5.36 10.78 9.26
N PRO A 11 4.42 11.73 9.17
CA PRO A 11 3.86 12.37 10.36
C PRO A 11 3.05 11.38 11.20
N GLU A 12 2.90 11.69 12.47
CA GLU A 12 2.20 10.84 13.42
C GLU A 12 0.77 10.51 12.98
N ARG A 13 0.10 11.45 12.32
CA ARG A 13 -1.27 11.23 11.82
C ARG A 13 -1.37 10.07 10.81
N VAL A 14 -0.30 9.77 10.09
CA VAL A 14 -0.27 8.61 9.17
C VAL A 14 -0.33 7.32 9.96
N TRP A 15 0.45 7.23 11.04
CA TRP A 15 0.49 6.06 11.91
C TRP A 15 -0.82 5.85 12.69
N ALA A 16 -1.59 6.91 12.88
CA ALA A 16 -2.85 6.87 13.60
C ALA A 16 -4.05 6.47 12.72
N THR A 17 -3.85 6.23 11.43
CA THR A 17 -4.92 5.91 10.49
C THR A 17 -5.61 4.60 10.86
N PRO A 18 -6.93 4.59 11.14
CA PRO A 18 -7.65 3.34 11.38
C PRO A 18 -8.01 2.67 10.05
N TYR A 19 -8.11 1.35 10.05
CA TYR A 19 -8.60 0.64 8.89
C TYR A 19 -10.10 0.92 8.67
N ALA A 20 -10.46 1.23 7.44
CA ALA A 20 -11.85 1.43 7.04
C ALA A 20 -12.04 0.94 5.59
N GLY A 21 -12.60 -0.26 5.44
CA GLY A 21 -12.71 -0.93 4.13
C GLY A 21 -13.53 -0.16 3.09
N GLY A 22 -14.50 0.65 3.53
CA GLY A 22 -15.30 1.48 2.64
C GLY A 22 -14.59 2.74 2.14
N ARG A 23 -13.43 3.05 2.69
CA ARG A 23 -12.64 4.20 2.28
C ARG A 23 -11.49 3.75 1.38
N PHE A 24 -11.83 3.46 0.13
CA PHE A 24 -10.88 3.05 -0.91
C PHE A 24 -10.68 4.17 -1.93
N PRO A 25 -9.63 4.12 -2.74
CA PRO A 25 -9.38 5.14 -3.75
C PRO A 25 -10.56 5.29 -4.70
N GLY A 26 -11.06 6.51 -4.86
CA GLY A 26 -12.22 6.80 -5.70
C GLY A 26 -13.58 6.54 -5.06
N SER A 27 -13.62 6.10 -3.81
CA SER A 27 -14.89 5.92 -3.11
C SER A 27 -15.58 7.26 -2.84
N ARG A 28 -16.90 7.24 -2.72
CA ARG A 28 -17.68 8.42 -2.41
C ARG A 28 -17.28 9.02 -1.05
N ALA A 29 -17.04 8.16 -0.06
CA ALA A 29 -16.63 8.62 1.26
C ALA A 29 -15.32 9.41 1.22
N VAL A 30 -14.34 8.96 0.42
CA VAL A 30 -13.06 9.64 0.25
C VAL A 30 -13.23 10.93 -0.54
N ALA A 31 -14.10 10.94 -1.58
CA ALA A 31 -14.38 12.14 -2.34
C ALA A 31 -15.01 13.24 -1.47
N GLU A 32 -15.89 12.88 -0.56
CA GLU A 32 -16.54 13.82 0.35
C GLU A 32 -15.60 14.29 1.47
N ARG A 33 -14.76 13.42 1.98
CA ARG A 33 -13.81 13.72 3.07
C ARG A 33 -12.44 13.10 2.76
N PRO A 34 -11.61 13.78 1.97
CA PRO A 34 -10.28 13.27 1.60
C PRO A 34 -9.34 13.11 2.80
N GLY A 35 -8.26 12.36 2.60
CA GLY A 35 -7.22 12.16 3.58
C GLY A 35 -7.42 10.92 4.43
N LEU A 36 -6.65 10.79 5.51
CA LEU A 36 -6.57 9.58 6.32
C LEU A 36 -7.29 9.68 7.67
N ALA A 37 -7.77 10.87 8.06
CA ALA A 37 -8.32 11.08 9.40
C ALA A 37 -9.51 10.14 9.71
N ASP A 38 -10.36 9.88 8.73
CA ASP A 38 -11.52 9.02 8.87
C ASP A 38 -11.22 7.55 8.53
N GLY A 39 -9.96 7.22 8.30
CA GLY A 39 -9.52 5.87 7.99
C GLY A 39 -9.26 5.63 6.51
N ALA A 40 -8.81 4.42 6.21
CA ALA A 40 -8.47 4.01 4.86
C ALA A 40 -8.47 2.49 4.74
N ASN A 41 -8.67 2.01 3.50
CA ASN A 41 -8.32 0.63 3.18
C ASN A 41 -6.81 0.56 2.86
N CYS A 42 -6.31 -0.62 2.54
CA CYS A 42 -4.88 -0.82 2.26
C CYS A 42 -4.38 0.04 1.10
N GLN A 43 -5.18 0.18 0.04
CA GLN A 43 -4.79 0.92 -1.17
C GLN A 43 -4.76 2.41 -0.94
N LEU A 44 -5.80 2.97 -0.33
CA LEU A 44 -5.82 4.40 -0.02
C LEU A 44 -4.66 4.78 0.89
N PHE A 45 -4.41 3.96 1.91
CA PHE A 45 -3.28 4.19 2.82
C PHE A 45 -1.96 4.21 2.06
N ALA A 46 -1.71 3.20 1.23
CA ALA A 46 -0.48 3.12 0.46
C ALA A 46 -0.28 4.35 -0.43
N TYR A 47 -1.33 4.78 -1.14
CA TYR A 47 -1.25 5.94 -2.03
C TYR A 47 -1.04 7.24 -1.27
N GLU A 48 -1.65 7.39 -0.10
CA GLU A 48 -1.44 8.58 0.73
C GLU A 48 -0.02 8.61 1.32
N VAL A 49 0.57 7.46 1.66
CA VAL A 49 1.98 7.38 2.05
C VAL A 49 2.86 7.89 0.91
N LEU A 50 2.63 7.42 -0.32
CA LEU A 50 3.40 7.88 -1.47
C LEU A 50 3.26 9.38 -1.69
N ARG A 51 2.08 9.95 -1.44
CA ARG A 51 1.84 11.38 -1.60
C ARG A 51 2.74 12.22 -0.68
N HIS A 52 3.08 11.73 0.50
CA HIS A 52 4.04 12.40 1.38
C HIS A 52 5.43 12.53 0.75
N PHE A 53 5.72 11.73 -0.25
CA PHE A 53 6.99 11.77 -0.98
C PHE A 53 6.81 12.36 -2.38
N ALA A 54 5.73 13.13 -2.58
CA ALA A 54 5.39 13.79 -3.85
C ALA A 54 5.18 12.80 -5.02
N ILE A 55 4.70 11.60 -4.71
CA ILE A 55 4.36 10.57 -5.70
C ILE A 55 2.85 10.44 -5.74
N ASP A 56 2.25 10.77 -6.88
CA ASP A 56 0.81 10.67 -7.08
C ASP A 56 0.46 9.39 -7.84
N VAL A 57 -0.56 8.70 -7.33
CA VAL A 57 -1.12 7.52 -7.98
C VAL A 57 -2.61 7.80 -8.23
N PRO A 58 -3.13 7.53 -9.44
CA PRO A 58 -4.55 7.67 -9.70
C PRO A 58 -5.40 6.84 -8.73
N ALA A 59 -6.70 7.11 -8.67
CA ALA A 59 -7.62 6.42 -7.78
C ALA A 59 -7.90 4.99 -8.26
N TRP A 60 -6.86 4.19 -8.40
CA TRP A 60 -6.92 2.82 -8.89
C TRP A 60 -7.24 1.81 -7.79
N ARG A 61 -8.03 0.79 -8.16
CA ARG A 61 -8.11 -0.44 -7.38
C ARG A 61 -6.88 -1.29 -7.72
N SER A 62 -6.66 -2.36 -6.97
CA SER A 62 -5.46 -3.20 -7.13
C SER A 62 -5.32 -3.79 -8.54
N SER A 63 -6.41 -4.16 -9.18
CA SER A 63 -6.37 -4.69 -10.54
C SER A 63 -5.95 -3.64 -11.57
N ASP A 64 -6.41 -2.40 -11.42
CA ASP A 64 -6.01 -1.30 -12.30
C ASP A 64 -4.53 -0.97 -12.13
N LEU A 65 -4.07 -0.91 -10.90
CA LEU A 65 -2.66 -0.69 -10.58
C LEU A 65 -1.78 -1.76 -11.22
N TRP A 66 -2.16 -3.02 -11.05
CA TRP A 66 -1.36 -4.13 -11.57
C TRP A 66 -1.33 -4.17 -13.10
N ALA A 67 -2.43 -3.82 -13.76
CA ALA A 67 -2.55 -3.83 -15.20
C ALA A 67 -1.89 -2.63 -15.89
N ASP A 68 -1.71 -1.51 -15.19
CA ASP A 68 -1.13 -0.30 -15.80
C ASP A 68 0.32 -0.54 -16.26
N THR A 69 0.64 -0.01 -17.43
CA THR A 69 1.99 -0.06 -18.00
C THR A 69 2.48 1.32 -18.45
N VAL A 70 1.72 2.37 -18.16
CA VAL A 70 2.02 3.74 -18.61
C VAL A 70 2.63 4.58 -17.48
N LEU A 71 1.97 4.62 -16.32
CA LEU A 71 2.40 5.42 -15.17
C LEU A 71 3.22 4.61 -14.18
N THR A 72 3.21 3.30 -14.31
CA THR A 72 3.95 2.39 -13.45
C THR A 72 4.61 1.30 -14.28
N GLU A 73 5.60 0.65 -13.70
CA GLU A 73 6.23 -0.54 -14.28
C GLU A 73 6.40 -1.63 -13.23
N ARG A 74 6.35 -2.87 -13.67
CA ARG A 74 6.68 -4.01 -12.80
C ARG A 74 8.19 -4.10 -12.68
N VAL A 75 8.66 -4.30 -11.44
CA VAL A 75 10.09 -4.44 -11.16
C VAL A 75 10.34 -5.73 -10.39
N THR A 76 11.53 -6.33 -10.57
CA THR A 76 11.91 -7.56 -9.88
C THR A 76 12.66 -7.29 -8.59
N HIS A 77 13.38 -6.15 -8.51
CA HIS A 77 14.13 -5.76 -7.32
C HIS A 77 13.47 -4.51 -6.74
N ALA A 78 12.82 -4.69 -5.61
CA ALA A 78 12.10 -3.61 -4.96
C ALA A 78 13.05 -2.55 -4.39
N ARG A 79 12.59 -1.30 -4.44
CA ARG A 79 13.23 -0.15 -3.79
C ARG A 79 12.23 0.48 -2.83
N PRO A 80 12.70 1.23 -1.82
CA PRO A 80 11.79 2.01 -0.99
C PRO A 80 10.85 2.86 -1.85
N LEU A 81 9.57 2.89 -1.47
CA LEU A 81 8.46 3.54 -2.15
C LEU A 81 7.90 2.78 -3.35
N ASP A 82 8.41 1.61 -3.69
CA ASP A 82 7.70 0.71 -4.59
C ASP A 82 6.46 0.17 -3.89
N LEU A 83 5.44 -0.15 -4.68
CA LEU A 83 4.24 -0.82 -4.18
C LEU A 83 4.39 -2.33 -4.35
N VAL A 84 3.88 -3.09 -3.38
CA VAL A 84 3.88 -4.55 -3.43
C VAL A 84 2.45 -5.06 -3.29
N LEU A 85 2.10 -6.09 -4.04
CA LEU A 85 0.77 -6.68 -4.04
C LEU A 85 0.83 -8.12 -3.54
N TYR A 86 -0.09 -8.45 -2.61
CA TYR A 86 -0.27 -9.79 -2.06
C TYR A 86 -1.72 -10.24 -2.22
N ASN A 87 -1.92 -11.53 -2.44
CA ASN A 87 -3.26 -12.11 -2.41
C ASN A 87 -3.17 -13.58 -2.02
N SER A 88 -4.30 -14.23 -1.82
CA SER A 88 -4.33 -15.68 -1.61
C SER A 88 -4.00 -16.45 -2.88
N THR A 89 -4.23 -15.82 -4.03
CA THR A 89 -3.90 -16.35 -5.37
C THR A 89 -3.08 -15.32 -6.14
N GLY A 90 -2.71 -15.64 -7.37
CA GLY A 90 -2.01 -14.70 -8.25
C GLY A 90 -2.88 -13.63 -8.89
N GLU A 91 -4.16 -13.54 -8.51
CA GLU A 91 -5.06 -12.54 -9.07
C GLU A 91 -4.86 -11.17 -8.45
N ALA A 92 -4.89 -10.14 -9.30
CA ALA A 92 -4.74 -8.75 -8.84
C ALA A 92 -6.03 -8.19 -8.24
N TRP A 93 -7.18 -8.70 -8.65
CA TRP A 93 -8.47 -8.25 -8.09
C TRP A 93 -8.53 -8.55 -6.60
N GLY A 94 -8.80 -7.54 -5.80
CA GLY A 94 -8.87 -7.69 -4.35
C GLY A 94 -7.52 -7.90 -3.67
N ALA A 95 -6.41 -7.72 -4.38
CA ALA A 95 -5.08 -7.86 -3.78
C ALA A 95 -4.83 -6.80 -2.72
N HIS A 96 -4.07 -7.17 -1.71
CA HIS A 96 -3.58 -6.27 -0.68
C HIS A 96 -2.39 -5.48 -1.23
N VAL A 97 -2.33 -4.19 -0.94
CA VAL A 97 -1.27 -3.30 -1.41
C VAL A 97 -0.52 -2.74 -0.22
N GLY A 98 0.80 -2.78 -0.29
CA GLY A 98 1.68 -2.18 0.72
C GLY A 98 2.78 -1.36 0.06
N VAL A 99 3.51 -0.62 0.88
CA VAL A 99 4.63 0.21 0.45
C VAL A 99 5.93 -0.40 0.95
N VAL A 100 6.84 -0.69 0.03
CA VAL A 100 8.18 -1.17 0.39
C VAL A 100 8.94 -0.04 1.09
N VAL A 101 9.45 -0.30 2.28
CA VAL A 101 10.20 0.69 3.06
C VAL A 101 11.66 0.31 3.26
N GLY A 102 11.99 -0.95 3.07
CA GLY A 102 13.33 -1.50 3.19
C GLY A 102 13.39 -2.89 2.59
N GLU A 103 14.53 -3.54 2.67
CA GLU A 103 14.69 -4.89 2.15
C GLU A 103 13.80 -5.87 2.91
N GLY A 104 12.83 -6.46 2.20
CA GLY A 104 11.87 -7.38 2.80
C GLY A 104 10.96 -6.75 3.84
N ARG A 105 10.82 -5.42 3.86
CA ARG A 105 10.06 -4.67 4.85
C ARG A 105 8.97 -3.86 4.16
N VAL A 106 7.73 -3.99 4.65
CA VAL A 106 6.55 -3.40 4.00
C VAL A 106 5.69 -2.68 5.03
N LEU A 107 5.42 -1.39 4.77
CA LEU A 107 4.46 -0.61 5.53
C LEU A 107 3.08 -0.80 4.90
N HIS A 108 2.10 -1.18 5.71
CA HIS A 108 0.76 -1.43 5.20
C HIS A 108 -0.30 -1.24 6.28
N LEU A 109 -1.56 -1.19 5.84
CA LEU A 109 -2.72 -1.10 6.71
C LEU A 109 -3.67 -2.25 6.38
N SER A 110 -3.87 -3.16 7.31
CA SER A 110 -4.74 -4.33 7.14
C SER A 110 -5.91 -4.30 8.12
N ALA A 111 -7.00 -4.97 7.73
CA ALA A 111 -8.15 -5.16 8.62
C ALA A 111 -7.77 -6.00 9.85
N GLU A 112 -6.83 -6.94 9.71
CA GLU A 112 -6.40 -7.82 10.79
C GLU A 112 -5.81 -7.02 11.96
N VAL A 113 -4.90 -6.08 11.67
CA VAL A 113 -4.25 -5.26 12.70
C VAL A 113 -5.05 -4.01 13.02
N GLY A 114 -5.71 -3.43 12.03
CA GLY A 114 -6.54 -2.24 12.17
C GLY A 114 -5.77 -0.93 12.22
N ARG A 115 -4.45 -0.98 12.22
CA ARG A 115 -3.54 0.17 12.27
C ARG A 115 -2.36 -0.05 11.32
N PRO A 116 -1.68 1.02 10.87
CA PRO A 116 -0.47 0.87 10.08
C PRO A 116 0.60 0.08 10.82
N ALA A 117 1.26 -0.81 10.10
CA ALA A 117 2.32 -1.64 10.64
C ALA A 117 3.39 -1.90 9.58
N VAL A 118 4.61 -2.14 10.03
CA VAL A 118 5.68 -2.61 9.15
C VAL A 118 5.86 -4.10 9.39
N TRP A 119 5.70 -4.89 8.34
CA TRP A 119 5.86 -6.34 8.37
C TRP A 119 7.05 -6.77 7.52
N ASP A 120 7.63 -7.92 7.88
CA ASP A 120 8.55 -8.64 7.01
C ASP A 120 7.76 -9.45 5.98
N THR A 121 8.41 -9.81 4.89
CA THR A 121 7.79 -10.67 3.87
C THR A 121 7.32 -12.01 4.46
N ALA A 122 8.01 -12.54 5.48
CA ALA A 122 7.61 -13.76 6.16
C ALA A 122 6.27 -13.62 6.89
N ASP A 123 5.95 -12.44 7.41
CA ASP A 123 4.67 -12.18 8.07
C ASP A 123 3.50 -12.33 7.09
N PHE A 124 3.68 -11.84 5.86
CA PHE A 124 2.68 -12.01 4.81
C PHE A 124 2.55 -13.47 4.39
N ALA A 125 3.67 -14.14 4.17
CA ALA A 125 3.68 -15.53 3.74
C ALA A 125 3.02 -16.47 4.75
N ALA A 126 3.02 -16.12 6.02
CA ALA A 126 2.41 -16.92 7.09
C ALA A 126 0.88 -16.85 7.11
N ARG A 127 0.28 -15.98 6.29
CA ARG A 127 -1.17 -15.79 6.25
C ARG A 127 -1.75 -16.22 4.92
N ASP A 128 -2.78 -17.05 4.94
CA ASP A 128 -3.40 -17.55 3.70
C ASP A 128 -3.84 -16.44 2.76
N ARG A 129 -4.41 -15.36 3.30
CA ARG A 129 -4.92 -14.25 2.49
C ARG A 129 -3.83 -13.48 1.75
N TYR A 130 -2.57 -13.59 2.18
CA TYR A 130 -1.43 -12.87 1.61
C TYR A 130 -0.31 -13.81 1.16
N ARG A 131 -0.58 -15.11 1.06
CA ARG A 131 0.46 -16.11 0.80
C ARG A 131 1.15 -15.97 -0.55
N THR A 132 0.51 -15.29 -1.51
CA THR A 132 1.08 -15.09 -2.84
C THR A 132 1.48 -13.64 -3.02
N CYS A 133 2.76 -13.40 -3.27
CA CYS A 133 3.25 -12.09 -3.69
C CYS A 133 3.14 -12.01 -5.21
N LEU A 134 2.30 -11.08 -5.71
CA LEU A 134 2.17 -10.87 -7.15
C LEU A 134 3.42 -10.21 -7.73
N GLY A 135 4.04 -9.33 -6.95
CA GLY A 135 5.22 -8.61 -7.35
C GLY A 135 5.17 -7.14 -6.96
N PHE A 136 6.04 -6.36 -7.58
CA PHE A 136 6.25 -4.95 -7.26
C PHE A 136 5.91 -4.04 -8.44
N LYS A 137 5.38 -2.86 -8.11
CA LYS A 137 5.06 -1.82 -9.09
C LYS A 137 5.79 -0.54 -8.67
N ARG A 138 6.52 0.04 -9.60
CA ARG A 138 7.21 1.32 -9.37
C ARG A 138 6.50 2.42 -10.13
N VAL A 139 6.19 3.52 -9.45
CA VAL A 139 5.63 4.71 -10.08
C VAL A 139 6.74 5.43 -10.83
N LEU A 140 6.49 5.73 -12.09
CA LEU A 140 7.45 6.37 -12.98
C LEU A 140 7.47 7.89 -12.84
#